data_8e496c95d516cb86a873940a1c0330bd
#
_entry.id   8e496c95d516cb86a873940a1c0330bd
#
_cell.length_a   1.000
_cell.length_b   1.000
_cell.length_c   1.000
_cell.angle_alpha   90.00
_cell.angle_beta   90.00
_cell.angle_gamma   90.00
#
_symmetry.space_group_name_H-M   'P 1'
#
loop_
_entity.id
_entity.type
_entity.pdbx_description
1 polymer ?
#
loop_
_entity_poly.entity_id
_entity_poly.type
_entity_poly.pdbx_seq_one_letter_code
_entity_poly.pdbx_strand_id
1 'polypeptide(L)'
;AAEKEGVTNFPIHIKLDTGMHRLGFAPHDVPELIARLKRQTSVIPRSVFSHLAGSDGDQFDSFTRKQIETFEKASEELQSAFPHKILRHICNTAGIQRYPGAQFEMVRLGLGLYGVDPYTNQMLHNVSTLKTTILQIRDVPQEDSVGYSRKGRLNRDSRIAAIPIGYADGLNRRLGNGNAYCLVNGQKAPYVGNICMDVCMIDVTDIDCREGDKVVIFGDALPVTVLSDVLGTIPYEILTSVSNRVKRIYYQD
;
A
#
# COMPACT_ATOMS: atom_id res chain seq x y z
N ALA A 1 29.05 13.77 6.74
CA ALA A 1 28.86 12.85 7.90
C ALA A 1 29.99 11.81 7.89
N ALA A 2 30.00 10.86 6.93
CA ALA A 2 30.96 9.75 6.89
C ALA A 2 32.44 10.21 7.02
N GLU A 3 32.82 11.26 6.32
CA GLU A 3 34.16 11.84 6.37
C GLU A 3 34.50 12.36 7.78
N LYS A 4 33.59 13.02 8.47
CA LYS A 4 33.78 13.52 9.84
C LYS A 4 33.97 12.41 10.87
N GLU A 5 33.38 11.25 10.61
CA GLU A 5 33.47 10.04 11.45
C GLU A 5 34.66 9.13 11.06
N GLY A 6 35.49 9.56 10.11
CA GLY A 6 36.63 8.77 9.62
C GLY A 6 36.23 7.48 8.88
N VAL A 7 34.98 7.38 8.44
CA VAL A 7 34.47 6.20 7.71
C VAL A 7 35.01 6.21 6.28
N THR A 8 35.45 5.06 5.81
CA THR A 8 35.94 4.88 4.44
C THR A 8 35.11 3.83 3.71
N ASN A 9 34.91 4.04 2.41
CA ASN A 9 34.18 3.12 1.52
C ASN A 9 32.75 2.73 2.02
N PHE A 10 32.07 3.63 2.73
CA PHE A 10 30.70 3.37 3.16
C PHE A 10 29.81 3.21 1.93
N PRO A 11 29.08 2.07 1.80
CA PRO A 11 28.27 1.82 0.62
C PRO A 11 27.04 2.75 0.59
N ILE A 12 26.84 3.41 -0.56
CA ILE A 12 25.68 4.29 -0.77
C ILE A 12 24.88 3.88 -2.00
N HIS A 13 23.60 4.25 -1.98
CA HIS A 13 22.70 4.17 -3.12
C HIS A 13 22.46 5.59 -3.65
N ILE A 14 22.69 5.80 -4.95
CA ILE A 14 22.48 7.09 -5.62
C ILE A 14 21.09 7.09 -6.24
N LYS A 15 20.28 8.09 -5.90
CA LYS A 15 19.00 8.29 -6.53
C LYS A 15 19.06 9.36 -7.60
N LEU A 16 18.59 9.03 -8.82
CA LEU A 16 18.38 9.95 -9.91
C LEU A 16 16.90 10.32 -10.00
N ASP A 17 16.62 11.59 -10.26
CA ASP A 17 15.28 12.03 -10.61
C ASP A 17 15.14 12.08 -12.14
N THR A 18 14.39 11.13 -12.66
CA THR A 18 14.14 11.01 -14.10
C THR A 18 12.71 11.42 -14.49
N GLY A 19 12.01 12.13 -13.60
CA GLY A 19 10.68 12.67 -13.90
C GLY A 19 9.62 12.46 -12.81
N MET A 20 9.98 11.89 -11.65
CA MET A 20 9.05 11.80 -10.51
C MET A 20 9.03 13.09 -9.68
N HIS A 21 10.11 13.87 -9.73
CA HIS A 21 10.27 15.15 -9.04
C HIS A 21 10.01 15.13 -7.53
N ARG A 22 10.46 14.02 -6.89
CA ARG A 22 10.32 13.84 -5.44
C ARG A 22 11.64 13.96 -4.71
N LEU A 23 12.67 13.23 -5.14
CA LEU A 23 14.02 13.19 -4.57
C LEU A 23 15.00 12.72 -5.65
N GLY A 24 16.27 13.09 -5.53
CA GLY A 24 17.37 12.60 -6.37
C GLY A 24 18.11 13.71 -7.10
N PHE A 25 19.23 13.33 -7.69
CA PHE A 25 20.00 14.21 -8.57
C PHE A 25 19.33 14.25 -9.95
N ALA A 26 19.28 15.42 -10.56
CA ALA A 26 18.87 15.51 -11.94
C ALA A 26 19.90 14.86 -12.88
N PRO A 27 19.52 14.35 -14.06
CA PRO A 27 20.49 13.76 -15.00
C PRO A 27 21.66 14.66 -15.35
N HIS A 28 21.45 15.96 -15.44
CA HIS A 28 22.51 16.93 -15.74
C HIS A 28 23.49 17.17 -14.56
N ASP A 29 23.16 16.73 -13.34
CA ASP A 29 24.06 16.82 -12.17
C ASP A 29 25.06 15.64 -12.13
N VAL A 30 24.89 14.60 -12.94
CA VAL A 30 25.70 13.37 -12.90
C VAL A 30 27.18 13.64 -13.09
N PRO A 31 27.64 14.49 -14.03
CA PRO A 31 29.06 14.80 -14.16
C PRO A 31 29.69 15.40 -12.89
N GLU A 32 28.99 16.34 -12.25
CA GLU A 32 29.46 16.96 -11.00
C GLU A 32 29.45 15.95 -9.85
N LEU A 33 28.41 15.12 -9.77
CA LEU A 33 28.31 14.04 -8.78
C LEU A 33 29.48 13.05 -8.90
N ILE A 34 29.82 12.64 -10.13
CA ILE A 34 31.00 11.78 -10.40
C ILE A 34 32.28 12.46 -9.94
N ALA A 35 32.46 13.74 -10.27
CA ALA A 35 33.65 14.48 -9.87
C ALA A 35 33.79 14.57 -8.33
N ARG A 36 32.69 14.79 -7.63
CA ARG A 36 32.66 14.79 -6.15
C ARG A 36 32.95 13.41 -5.56
N LEU A 37 32.36 12.36 -6.10
CA LEU A 37 32.57 10.99 -5.63
C LEU A 37 34.04 10.53 -5.80
N LYS A 38 34.71 10.94 -6.89
CA LYS A 38 36.12 10.62 -7.16
C LYS A 38 37.10 11.36 -6.26
N ARG A 39 36.70 12.49 -5.66
CA ARG A 39 37.58 13.32 -4.79
C ARG A 39 37.59 12.90 -3.32
N GLN A 40 36.82 11.88 -2.98
CA GLN A 40 36.68 11.43 -1.60
C GLN A 40 36.76 9.91 -1.49
N THR A 41 37.04 9.39 -0.29
CA THR A 41 37.13 7.95 -0.01
C THR A 41 36.15 7.49 1.05
N SER A 42 35.33 8.40 1.58
CA SER A 42 34.38 8.11 2.67
C SER A 42 33.24 7.23 2.23
N VAL A 43 32.77 7.39 0.98
CA VAL A 43 31.62 6.64 0.44
C VAL A 43 31.95 5.99 -0.90
N ILE A 44 31.27 4.87 -1.20
CA ILE A 44 31.38 4.16 -2.48
C ILE A 44 30.00 3.88 -3.06
N PRO A 45 29.71 4.26 -4.32
CA PRO A 45 28.43 3.98 -4.95
C PRO A 45 28.28 2.47 -5.20
N ARG A 46 27.25 1.86 -4.62
CA ARG A 46 26.92 0.43 -4.80
C ARG A 46 25.73 0.22 -5.70
N SER A 47 24.82 1.16 -5.76
CA SER A 47 23.73 1.17 -6.72
C SER A 47 23.35 2.58 -7.15
N VAL A 48 22.71 2.64 -8.30
CA VAL A 48 22.03 3.83 -8.82
C VAL A 48 20.58 3.46 -9.17
N PHE A 49 19.63 4.31 -8.81
CA PHE A 49 18.24 4.03 -9.03
C PHE A 49 17.40 5.27 -9.33
N SER A 50 16.26 5.01 -9.97
CA SER A 50 15.17 5.98 -10.08
C SER A 50 13.83 5.33 -9.70
N HIS A 51 12.72 5.97 -9.98
CA HIS A 51 11.38 5.44 -9.70
C HIS A 51 10.42 5.82 -10.81
N LEU A 52 9.73 4.82 -11.36
CA LEU A 52 8.73 5.04 -12.39
C LEU A 52 7.48 5.68 -11.78
N ALA A 53 7.03 6.78 -12.36
CA ALA A 53 5.90 7.55 -11.86
C ALA A 53 4.56 7.19 -12.52
N GLY A 54 4.60 6.53 -13.68
CA GLY A 54 3.41 6.21 -14.47
C GLY A 54 3.42 4.78 -15.03
N SER A 55 4.14 3.85 -14.37
CA SER A 55 4.22 2.46 -14.84
C SER A 55 2.93 1.66 -14.69
N ASP A 56 1.97 2.16 -13.95
CA ASP A 56 0.69 1.56 -13.61
C ASP A 56 -0.48 1.93 -14.54
N GLY A 57 -0.22 2.69 -15.64
CA GLY A 57 -1.26 3.08 -16.60
C GLY A 57 -0.75 3.23 -18.02
N ASP A 58 -1.49 2.70 -19.00
CA ASP A 58 -1.14 2.74 -20.42
C ASP A 58 -1.02 4.16 -20.98
N GLN A 59 -1.85 5.07 -20.48
CA GLN A 59 -1.84 6.48 -20.86
C GLN A 59 -0.51 7.19 -20.57
N PHE A 60 0.34 6.59 -19.74
CA PHE A 60 1.64 7.12 -19.33
C PHE A 60 2.83 6.40 -20.00
N ASP A 61 2.59 5.51 -20.96
CA ASP A 61 3.64 4.68 -21.57
C ASP A 61 4.77 5.51 -22.19
N SER A 62 4.44 6.55 -22.94
CA SER A 62 5.45 7.41 -23.57
C SER A 62 6.34 8.11 -22.54
N PHE A 63 5.73 8.59 -21.47
CA PHE A 63 6.42 9.20 -20.33
C PHE A 63 7.30 8.19 -19.61
N THR A 64 6.79 7.01 -19.34
CA THR A 64 7.50 5.94 -18.63
C THR A 64 8.72 5.47 -19.44
N ARG A 65 8.58 5.28 -20.76
CA ARG A 65 9.71 4.97 -21.65
C ARG A 65 10.78 6.05 -21.62
N LYS A 66 10.39 7.33 -21.65
CA LYS A 66 11.33 8.45 -21.53
C LYS A 66 12.05 8.46 -20.18
N GLN A 67 11.36 8.12 -19.09
CA GLN A 67 12.01 7.96 -17.78
C GLN A 67 13.08 6.86 -17.80
N ILE A 68 12.77 5.72 -18.43
CA ILE A 68 13.69 4.58 -18.57
C ILE A 68 14.92 4.97 -19.39
N GLU A 69 14.73 5.56 -20.58
CA GLU A 69 15.82 6.02 -21.44
C GLU A 69 16.73 7.05 -20.73
N THR A 70 16.12 7.99 -20.01
CA THR A 70 16.86 9.00 -19.25
C THR A 70 17.68 8.37 -18.13
N PHE A 71 17.09 7.38 -17.44
CA PHE A 71 17.77 6.63 -16.39
C PHE A 71 18.94 5.80 -16.96
N GLU A 72 18.70 5.11 -18.06
CA GLU A 72 19.72 4.28 -18.73
C GLU A 72 20.95 5.09 -19.06
N LYS A 73 20.79 6.21 -19.77
CA LYS A 73 21.88 7.11 -20.16
C LYS A 73 22.66 7.62 -18.93
N ALA A 74 21.97 8.15 -17.94
CA ALA A 74 22.60 8.73 -16.76
C ALA A 74 23.26 7.67 -15.86
N SER A 75 22.70 6.48 -15.77
CA SER A 75 23.28 5.37 -15.01
C SER A 75 24.48 4.72 -15.71
N GLU A 76 24.51 4.68 -17.04
CA GLU A 76 25.66 4.23 -17.82
C GLU A 76 26.84 5.21 -17.69
N GLU A 77 26.59 6.51 -17.72
CA GLU A 77 27.61 7.53 -17.48
C GLU A 77 28.24 7.35 -16.08
N LEU A 78 27.41 7.15 -15.06
CA LEU A 78 27.87 6.88 -13.70
C LEU A 78 28.68 5.58 -13.64
N GLN A 79 28.18 4.48 -14.21
CA GLN A 79 28.87 3.20 -14.23
C GLN A 79 30.24 3.28 -14.89
N SER A 80 30.32 3.97 -16.02
CA SER A 80 31.57 4.13 -16.80
C SER A 80 32.65 4.90 -16.04
N ALA A 81 32.27 5.69 -15.04
CA ALA A 81 33.18 6.49 -14.25
C ALA A 81 33.90 5.71 -13.14
N PHE A 82 33.44 4.48 -12.82
CA PHE A 82 33.97 3.66 -11.73
C PHE A 82 34.34 2.26 -12.19
N PRO A 83 35.43 1.66 -11.66
CA PRO A 83 35.88 0.33 -12.08
C PRO A 83 35.06 -0.83 -11.49
N HIS A 84 34.31 -0.57 -10.42
CA HIS A 84 33.46 -1.58 -9.80
C HIS A 84 32.02 -1.54 -10.32
N LYS A 85 31.33 -2.64 -10.22
CA LYS A 85 29.92 -2.74 -10.65
C LYS A 85 29.02 -1.93 -9.72
N ILE A 86 28.17 -1.07 -10.34
CA ILE A 86 27.13 -0.30 -9.69
C ILE A 86 25.79 -0.91 -10.14
N LEU A 87 24.98 -1.42 -9.20
CA LEU A 87 23.70 -2.05 -9.53
C LEU A 87 22.68 -0.98 -9.96
N ARG A 88 22.06 -1.18 -11.11
CA ARG A 88 21.01 -0.28 -11.63
C ARG A 88 19.63 -0.84 -11.33
N HIS A 89 18.70 0.01 -10.90
CA HIS A 89 17.32 -0.41 -10.68
C HIS A 89 16.33 0.75 -10.80
N ILE A 90 15.25 0.53 -11.53
CA ILE A 90 14.19 1.53 -11.72
C ILE A 90 12.79 0.95 -11.48
N CYS A 91 12.55 -0.32 -11.83
CA CYS A 91 11.24 -0.94 -11.80
C CYS A 91 10.68 -1.09 -10.36
N ASN A 92 9.45 -0.58 -10.17
CA ASN A 92 8.53 -0.96 -9.12
C ASN A 92 7.69 -2.18 -9.57
N THR A 93 6.67 -2.61 -8.84
CA THR A 93 5.85 -3.79 -9.20
C THR A 93 5.28 -3.71 -10.62
N ALA A 94 4.62 -2.61 -11.00
CA ALA A 94 4.09 -2.44 -12.35
C ALA A 94 5.19 -2.40 -13.41
N GLY A 95 6.32 -1.77 -13.09
CA GLY A 95 7.49 -1.74 -13.97
C GLY A 95 8.08 -3.12 -14.25
N ILE A 96 8.09 -4.02 -13.26
CA ILE A 96 8.54 -5.41 -13.43
C ILE A 96 7.69 -6.12 -14.48
N GLN A 97 6.38 -5.96 -14.41
CA GLN A 97 5.44 -6.62 -15.30
C GLN A 97 5.45 -6.01 -16.72
N ARG A 98 5.37 -4.69 -16.81
CA ARG A 98 5.11 -3.99 -18.08
C ARG A 98 6.37 -3.62 -18.85
N TYR A 99 7.52 -3.52 -18.18
CA TYR A 99 8.78 -3.09 -18.79
C TYR A 99 9.93 -4.06 -18.46
N PRO A 100 9.85 -5.33 -18.90
CA PRO A 100 10.85 -6.35 -18.54
C PRO A 100 12.27 -5.99 -18.99
N GLY A 101 12.41 -5.23 -20.09
CA GLY A 101 13.71 -4.74 -20.57
C GLY A 101 14.36 -3.70 -19.65
N ALA A 102 13.61 -3.12 -18.69
CA ALA A 102 14.11 -2.10 -17.76
C ALA A 102 14.38 -2.65 -16.35
N GLN A 103 14.43 -3.95 -16.17
CA GLN A 103 14.70 -4.56 -14.85
C GLN A 103 16.15 -4.37 -14.40
N PHE A 104 17.08 -4.21 -15.34
CA PHE A 104 18.52 -4.10 -15.10
C PHE A 104 19.04 -5.17 -14.16
N GLU A 105 19.89 -4.81 -13.17
CA GLU A 105 20.47 -5.77 -12.24
C GLU A 105 19.60 -6.07 -11.02
N MET A 106 18.61 -5.21 -10.74
CA MET A 106 17.73 -5.34 -9.55
C MET A 106 16.38 -4.71 -9.80
N VAL A 107 15.34 -5.25 -9.16
CA VAL A 107 13.99 -4.69 -9.13
C VAL A 107 13.54 -4.43 -7.70
N ARG A 108 12.49 -3.61 -7.54
CA ARG A 108 11.90 -3.33 -6.23
C ARG A 108 10.44 -3.74 -6.23
N LEU A 109 10.19 -4.96 -5.80
CA LEU A 109 8.85 -5.47 -5.63
C LEU A 109 8.20 -4.78 -4.41
N GLY A 110 7.09 -4.11 -4.63
CA GLY A 110 6.33 -3.37 -3.63
C GLY A 110 4.95 -3.97 -3.42
N LEU A 111 3.92 -3.41 -4.05
CA LEU A 111 2.52 -3.84 -3.88
C LEU A 111 2.31 -5.32 -4.23
N GLY A 112 3.09 -5.85 -5.17
CA GLY A 112 3.08 -7.27 -5.50
C GLY A 112 3.45 -8.20 -4.34
N LEU A 113 4.27 -7.76 -3.37
CA LEU A 113 4.54 -8.52 -2.13
C LEU A 113 3.31 -8.62 -1.22
N TYR A 114 2.38 -7.68 -1.34
CA TYR A 114 1.12 -7.69 -0.62
C TYR A 114 0.00 -8.36 -1.41
N GLY A 115 0.37 -8.99 -2.55
CA GLY A 115 -0.54 -9.79 -3.36
C GLY A 115 -1.48 -8.99 -4.25
N VAL A 116 -1.16 -7.73 -4.58
CA VAL A 116 -1.97 -6.89 -5.46
C VAL A 116 -1.17 -6.47 -6.70
N ASP A 117 -1.78 -6.62 -7.86
CA ASP A 117 -1.28 -6.09 -9.12
C ASP A 117 -1.65 -4.61 -9.25
N PRO A 118 -0.68 -3.68 -9.24
CA PRO A 118 -0.97 -2.25 -9.32
C PRO A 118 -1.47 -1.78 -10.69
N TYR A 119 -1.31 -2.58 -11.74
CA TYR A 119 -1.76 -2.25 -13.09
C TYR A 119 -3.23 -2.61 -13.31
N THR A 120 -3.63 -3.81 -12.90
CA THR A 120 -5.02 -4.29 -13.06
C THR A 120 -5.90 -4.06 -11.83
N ASN A 121 -5.30 -3.65 -10.71
CA ASN A 121 -5.92 -3.59 -9.37
C ASN A 121 -6.54 -4.92 -8.92
N GLN A 122 -6.03 -6.05 -9.44
CA GLN A 122 -6.50 -7.38 -9.09
C GLN A 122 -5.62 -8.02 -8.03
N MET A 123 -6.20 -8.95 -7.27
CA MET A 123 -5.43 -9.80 -6.37
C MET A 123 -4.64 -10.83 -7.15
N LEU A 124 -3.34 -10.91 -6.90
CA LEU A 124 -2.45 -11.97 -7.35
C LEU A 124 -2.53 -13.17 -6.40
N HIS A 125 -2.39 -12.90 -5.12
CA HIS A 125 -2.48 -13.87 -4.04
C HIS A 125 -2.79 -13.15 -2.73
N ASN A 126 -3.69 -13.67 -1.91
CA ASN A 126 -3.98 -13.05 -0.64
C ASN A 126 -2.87 -13.31 0.38
N VAL A 127 -2.20 -12.26 0.83
CA VAL A 127 -1.08 -12.33 1.79
C VAL A 127 -1.53 -11.99 3.20
N SER A 128 -2.59 -11.19 3.35
CA SER A 128 -3.02 -10.71 4.66
C SER A 128 -4.53 -10.73 4.83
N THR A 129 -4.98 -11.03 6.03
CA THR A 129 -6.39 -11.00 6.42
C THR A 129 -6.56 -10.17 7.68
N LEU A 130 -7.41 -9.15 7.64
CA LEU A 130 -7.85 -8.43 8.81
C LEU A 130 -9.20 -8.97 9.26
N LYS A 131 -9.27 -9.45 10.50
CA LYS A 131 -10.48 -10.05 11.07
C LYS A 131 -10.69 -9.61 12.52
N THR A 132 -11.94 -9.66 12.94
CA THR A 132 -12.37 -9.42 14.30
C THR A 132 -13.50 -10.40 14.65
N THR A 133 -14.22 -10.17 15.75
CA THR A 133 -15.35 -11.00 16.18
C THR A 133 -16.55 -10.12 16.54
N ILE A 134 -17.74 -10.69 16.57
CA ILE A 134 -18.94 -10.00 17.07
C ILE A 134 -18.85 -9.93 18.60
N LEU A 135 -18.99 -8.71 19.15
CA LEU A 135 -19.05 -8.48 20.59
C LEU A 135 -20.46 -8.67 21.16
N GLN A 136 -21.44 -8.09 20.46
CA GLN A 136 -22.82 -8.07 20.90
C GLN A 136 -23.77 -7.93 19.72
N ILE A 137 -24.93 -8.55 19.81
CA ILE A 137 -26.03 -8.38 18.84
C ILE A 137 -27.24 -7.79 19.58
N ARG A 138 -27.94 -6.86 18.92
CA ARG A 138 -29.17 -6.23 19.44
C ARG A 138 -30.23 -6.18 18.36
N ASP A 139 -31.45 -6.42 18.72
CA ASP A 139 -32.61 -6.08 17.91
C ASP A 139 -32.87 -4.58 18.07
N VAL A 140 -33.00 -3.87 16.96
CA VAL A 140 -33.19 -2.42 16.90
C VAL A 140 -34.42 -2.13 16.03
N PRO A 141 -35.45 -1.48 16.57
CA PRO A 141 -36.65 -1.10 15.81
C PRO A 141 -36.31 -0.11 14.67
N GLN A 142 -37.10 -0.16 13.63
CA GLN A 142 -36.91 0.70 12.43
C GLN A 142 -36.88 2.19 12.74
N GLU A 143 -37.70 2.66 13.71
CA GLU A 143 -37.79 4.07 14.12
C GLU A 143 -36.55 4.56 14.87
N ASP A 144 -35.72 3.66 15.37
CA ASP A 144 -34.50 3.99 16.06
C ASP A 144 -33.36 4.32 15.07
N SER A 145 -32.23 4.70 15.63
CA SER A 145 -31.04 5.03 14.86
C SER A 145 -29.78 4.49 15.54
N VAL A 146 -28.80 4.14 14.75
CA VAL A 146 -27.57 3.52 15.18
C VAL A 146 -26.39 4.52 15.14
N GLY A 147 -25.63 4.60 16.21
CA GLY A 147 -24.36 5.31 16.31
C GLY A 147 -24.45 6.82 16.43
N TYR A 148 -23.28 7.47 16.37
CA TYR A 148 -23.13 8.91 16.58
C TYR A 148 -23.89 9.74 15.58
N SER A 149 -24.43 10.85 16.05
CA SER A 149 -25.23 11.82 15.27
C SER A 149 -26.48 11.19 14.66
N ARG A 150 -26.90 10.04 15.17
CA ARG A 150 -28.03 9.27 14.67
C ARG A 150 -27.98 9.02 13.15
N LYS A 151 -26.77 8.79 12.61
CA LYS A 151 -26.52 8.64 11.17
C LYS A 151 -26.95 7.27 10.61
N GLY A 152 -26.89 6.21 11.42
CA GLY A 152 -27.38 4.89 11.02
C GLY A 152 -28.90 4.86 11.00
N ARG A 153 -29.50 4.99 9.83
CA ARG A 153 -30.95 4.86 9.62
C ARG A 153 -31.28 3.45 9.19
N LEU A 154 -32.34 2.91 9.73
CA LEU A 154 -32.82 1.56 9.43
C LEU A 154 -34.04 1.63 8.53
N ASN A 155 -34.16 0.69 7.59
CA ASN A 155 -35.30 0.59 6.67
C ASN A 155 -36.35 -0.45 7.16
N ARG A 156 -36.01 -1.19 8.21
CA ARG A 156 -36.83 -2.22 8.86
C ARG A 156 -36.28 -2.48 10.27
N ASP A 157 -37.02 -3.22 11.07
CA ASP A 157 -36.50 -3.81 12.30
C ASP A 157 -35.27 -4.65 11.95
N SER A 158 -34.16 -4.41 12.65
CA SER A 158 -32.85 -4.92 12.25
C SER A 158 -32.10 -5.52 13.42
N ARG A 159 -31.31 -6.54 13.14
CA ARG A 159 -30.31 -7.09 14.06
C ARG A 159 -28.98 -6.40 13.80
N ILE A 160 -28.50 -5.64 14.77
CA ILE A 160 -27.27 -4.86 14.67
C ILE A 160 -26.19 -5.48 15.55
N ALA A 161 -25.07 -5.83 14.95
CA ALA A 161 -23.91 -6.35 15.66
C ALA A 161 -22.86 -5.24 15.87
N ALA A 162 -22.30 -5.18 17.09
CA ALA A 162 -21.14 -4.38 17.43
C ALA A 162 -19.86 -5.23 17.28
N ILE A 163 -18.84 -4.69 16.60
CA ILE A 163 -17.54 -5.33 16.39
C ILE A 163 -16.39 -4.45 16.88
N PRO A 164 -15.37 -5.00 17.59
CA PRO A 164 -14.30 -4.23 18.21
C PRO A 164 -13.20 -3.87 17.19
N ILE A 165 -13.54 -3.01 16.24
CA ILE A 165 -12.63 -2.39 15.31
C ILE A 165 -13.17 -1.02 14.92
N GLY A 166 -12.30 -0.02 14.88
CA GLY A 166 -12.66 1.34 14.52
C GLY A 166 -11.55 2.07 13.79
N TYR A 167 -11.70 3.40 13.68
CA TYR A 167 -10.71 4.18 12.91
C TYR A 167 -9.34 4.26 13.61
N ALA A 168 -9.24 4.03 14.91
CA ALA A 168 -7.95 3.93 15.59
C ALA A 168 -7.22 2.62 15.31
N ASP A 169 -7.91 1.61 14.76
CA ASP A 169 -7.32 0.38 14.25
C ASP A 169 -6.95 0.45 12.78
N GLY A 170 -7.35 1.53 12.10
CA GLY A 170 -7.14 1.72 10.67
C GLY A 170 -8.39 1.51 9.79
N LEU A 171 -9.55 1.24 10.38
CA LEU A 171 -10.80 1.15 9.63
C LEU A 171 -11.32 2.55 9.30
N ASN A 172 -11.12 3.00 8.07
CA ASN A 172 -11.45 4.35 7.66
C ASN A 172 -12.93 4.69 7.90
N ARG A 173 -13.18 5.85 8.51
CA ARG A 173 -14.54 6.29 8.88
C ARG A 173 -15.49 6.47 7.69
N ARG A 174 -14.95 6.72 6.49
CA ARG A 174 -15.73 6.84 5.24
C ARG A 174 -16.35 5.52 4.78
N LEU A 175 -15.90 4.38 5.29
CA LEU A 175 -16.50 3.07 5.03
C LEU A 175 -17.86 2.88 5.73
N GLY A 176 -18.18 3.70 6.73
CA GLY A 176 -19.45 3.67 7.46
C GLY A 176 -20.65 4.12 6.62
N ASN A 177 -21.82 4.14 7.26
CA ASN A 177 -23.09 4.61 6.66
C ASN A 177 -23.52 3.85 5.40
N GLY A 178 -23.25 2.53 5.35
CA GLY A 178 -23.60 1.68 4.20
C GLY A 178 -22.65 1.78 3.00
N ASN A 179 -21.58 2.57 3.07
CA ASN A 179 -20.64 2.72 1.94
C ASN A 179 -19.83 1.45 1.68
N ALA A 180 -19.60 0.64 2.70
CA ALA A 180 -18.88 -0.62 2.59
C ALA A 180 -19.51 -1.69 3.50
N TYR A 181 -18.96 -2.89 3.43
CA TYR A 181 -19.38 -4.05 4.21
C TYR A 181 -18.17 -4.85 4.68
N CYS A 182 -18.39 -5.68 5.67
CA CYS A 182 -17.50 -6.79 6.05
C CYS A 182 -18.19 -8.12 5.77
N LEU A 183 -17.53 -9.25 6.02
CA LEU A 183 -18.14 -10.57 5.91
C LEU A 183 -18.34 -11.20 7.29
N VAL A 184 -19.55 -11.68 7.53
CA VAL A 184 -19.92 -12.54 8.67
C VAL A 184 -20.41 -13.87 8.09
N ASN A 185 -19.78 -14.97 8.47
CA ASN A 185 -20.11 -16.30 7.94
C ASN A 185 -20.17 -16.35 6.39
N GLY A 186 -19.27 -15.57 5.71
CA GLY A 186 -19.22 -15.48 4.25
C GLY A 186 -20.27 -14.56 3.61
N GLN A 187 -21.17 -13.97 4.39
CA GLN A 187 -22.23 -13.09 3.91
C GLN A 187 -21.88 -11.61 4.16
N LYS A 188 -22.34 -10.72 3.26
CA LYS A 188 -22.09 -9.28 3.36
C LYS A 188 -22.88 -8.65 4.50
N ALA A 189 -22.20 -8.05 5.46
CA ALA A 189 -22.76 -7.27 6.56
C ALA A 189 -22.37 -5.79 6.38
N PRO A 190 -23.28 -4.91 5.93
CA PRO A 190 -22.98 -3.49 5.74
C PRO A 190 -22.66 -2.78 7.06
N TYR A 191 -21.75 -1.79 7.01
CA TYR A 191 -21.51 -0.90 8.15
C TYR A 191 -22.68 0.04 8.34
N VAL A 192 -23.22 0.13 9.56
CA VAL A 192 -24.36 0.99 9.91
C VAL A 192 -23.92 2.16 10.76
N GLY A 193 -24.30 3.37 10.37
CA GLY A 193 -23.89 4.58 11.06
C GLY A 193 -22.41 4.91 10.91
N ASN A 194 -21.92 5.83 11.71
CA ASN A 194 -20.52 6.23 11.71
C ASN A 194 -19.64 5.16 12.37
N ILE A 195 -18.51 4.83 11.76
CA ILE A 195 -17.46 4.06 12.41
C ILE A 195 -16.89 4.89 13.56
N CYS A 196 -16.84 4.31 14.77
CA CYS A 196 -16.30 4.96 15.96
C CYS A 196 -14.80 4.71 16.11
N MET A 197 -14.21 5.17 17.22
CA MET A 197 -12.78 5.04 17.45
C MET A 197 -12.33 3.58 17.56
N ASP A 198 -13.03 2.79 18.34
CA ASP A 198 -12.63 1.43 18.73
C ASP A 198 -13.68 0.35 18.38
N VAL A 199 -14.87 0.79 17.96
CA VAL A 199 -16.00 -0.10 17.68
C VAL A 199 -16.76 0.43 16.47
N CYS A 200 -17.36 -0.45 15.68
CA CYS A 200 -18.36 -0.08 14.67
C CYS A 200 -19.52 -1.06 14.68
N MET A 201 -20.60 -0.69 14.01
CA MET A 201 -21.83 -1.46 13.93
C MET A 201 -22.04 -1.95 12.50
N ILE A 202 -22.56 -3.17 12.40
CA ILE A 202 -22.87 -3.83 11.13
C ILE A 202 -24.29 -4.40 11.17
N ASP A 203 -24.95 -4.41 10.03
CA ASP A 203 -26.28 -5.04 9.90
C ASP A 203 -26.10 -6.54 9.63
N VAL A 204 -26.65 -7.34 10.52
CA VAL A 204 -26.65 -8.82 10.46
C VAL A 204 -28.08 -9.39 10.44
N THR A 205 -29.06 -8.60 10.03
CA THR A 205 -30.49 -8.97 10.09
C THR A 205 -30.77 -10.29 9.37
N ASP A 206 -30.19 -10.47 8.20
CA ASP A 206 -30.42 -11.67 7.37
C ASP A 206 -29.31 -12.72 7.50
N ILE A 207 -28.43 -12.55 8.49
CA ILE A 207 -27.28 -13.44 8.68
C ILE A 207 -27.49 -14.28 9.96
N ASP A 208 -27.45 -15.59 9.81
CA ASP A 208 -27.40 -16.49 10.96
C ASP A 208 -26.02 -16.40 11.60
N CYS A 209 -25.96 -15.69 12.74
CA CYS A 209 -24.74 -15.44 13.47
C CYS A 209 -25.02 -15.18 14.97
N ARG A 210 -23.95 -15.32 15.75
CA ARG A 210 -23.95 -15.12 17.20
C ARG A 210 -22.72 -14.34 17.67
N GLU A 211 -22.76 -13.90 18.90
CA GLU A 211 -21.61 -13.30 19.60
C GLU A 211 -20.41 -14.26 19.59
N GLY A 212 -19.22 -13.73 19.31
CA GLY A 212 -17.99 -14.48 19.12
C GLY A 212 -17.71 -14.93 17.67
N ASP A 213 -18.70 -14.89 16.77
CA ASP A 213 -18.47 -15.27 15.38
C ASP A 213 -17.47 -14.34 14.67
N LYS A 214 -16.72 -14.93 13.75
CA LYS A 214 -15.65 -14.25 13.02
C LYS A 214 -16.23 -13.26 11.99
N VAL A 215 -15.64 -12.07 11.98
CA VAL A 215 -15.90 -11.01 11.00
C VAL A 215 -14.64 -10.76 10.20
N VAL A 216 -14.73 -10.80 8.87
CA VAL A 216 -13.61 -10.50 7.96
C VAL A 216 -13.78 -9.10 7.39
N ILE A 217 -12.80 -8.25 7.66
CA ILE A 217 -12.76 -6.86 7.17
C ILE A 217 -12.17 -6.80 5.76
N PHE A 218 -11.07 -7.50 5.54
CA PHE A 218 -10.52 -7.83 4.23
C PHE A 218 -9.70 -9.13 4.32
N GLY A 219 -9.52 -9.80 3.19
CA GLY A 219 -8.82 -11.08 3.08
C GLY A 219 -9.14 -11.76 1.74
N ASP A 220 -9.03 -13.07 1.70
CA ASP A 220 -9.24 -13.85 0.49
C ASP A 220 -10.66 -13.67 -0.10
N ALA A 221 -11.67 -13.84 0.74
CA ALA A 221 -13.08 -13.71 0.33
C ALA A 221 -13.57 -12.25 0.18
N LEU A 222 -12.82 -11.28 0.68
CA LEU A 222 -13.10 -9.85 0.56
C LEU A 222 -11.79 -9.11 0.29
N PRO A 223 -11.38 -8.97 -0.98
CA PRO A 223 -10.12 -8.32 -1.34
C PRO A 223 -9.98 -6.91 -0.77
N VAL A 224 -8.77 -6.55 -0.36
CA VAL A 224 -8.45 -5.20 0.14
C VAL A 224 -8.75 -4.11 -0.90
N THR A 225 -8.71 -4.46 -2.19
CA THR A 225 -9.03 -3.57 -3.31
C THR A 225 -10.47 -3.06 -3.25
N VAL A 226 -11.41 -3.85 -2.74
CA VAL A 226 -12.82 -3.41 -2.54
C VAL A 226 -12.88 -2.21 -1.60
N LEU A 227 -12.07 -2.19 -0.53
CA LEU A 227 -12.05 -1.07 0.41
C LEU A 227 -11.35 0.14 -0.19
N SER A 228 -10.24 -0.05 -0.93
CA SER A 228 -9.55 1.06 -1.59
C SER A 228 -10.42 1.71 -2.67
N ASP A 229 -11.18 0.94 -3.43
CA ASP A 229 -12.10 1.45 -4.45
C ASP A 229 -13.20 2.32 -3.83
N VAL A 230 -13.82 1.86 -2.74
CA VAL A 230 -14.83 2.64 -2.00
C VAL A 230 -14.26 3.96 -1.46
N LEU A 231 -13.01 3.96 -1.04
CA LEU A 231 -12.35 5.13 -0.48
C LEU A 231 -11.76 6.05 -1.56
N GLY A 232 -11.65 5.59 -2.81
CA GLY A 232 -10.98 6.30 -3.90
C GLY A 232 -9.47 6.44 -3.65
N THR A 233 -8.85 5.38 -3.14
CA THR A 233 -7.41 5.33 -2.83
C THR A 233 -6.77 4.02 -3.31
N ILE A 234 -5.54 3.77 -2.92
CA ILE A 234 -4.77 2.58 -3.30
C ILE A 234 -4.69 1.57 -2.15
N PRO A 235 -4.54 0.27 -2.44
CA PRO A 235 -4.44 -0.79 -1.41
C PRO A 235 -3.32 -0.56 -0.38
N TYR A 236 -2.23 0.09 -0.76
CA TYR A 236 -1.17 0.47 0.19
C TYR A 236 -1.68 1.28 1.37
N GLU A 237 -2.54 2.27 1.13
CA GLU A 237 -3.06 3.12 2.20
C GLU A 237 -3.89 2.32 3.20
N ILE A 238 -4.70 1.37 2.71
CA ILE A 238 -5.48 0.48 3.59
C ILE A 238 -4.54 -0.40 4.42
N LEU A 239 -3.59 -1.06 3.77
CA LEU A 239 -2.68 -2.00 4.45
C LEU A 239 -1.78 -1.30 5.48
N THR A 240 -1.28 -0.09 5.16
CA THR A 240 -0.40 0.66 6.05
C THR A 240 -1.16 1.41 7.14
N SER A 241 -2.47 1.65 6.99
CA SER A 241 -3.30 2.27 8.02
C SER A 241 -3.62 1.33 9.18
N VAL A 242 -3.47 0.00 9.00
CA VAL A 242 -3.68 -0.96 10.10
C VAL A 242 -2.71 -0.66 11.25
N SER A 243 -3.26 -0.22 12.37
CA SER A 243 -2.52 0.27 13.52
C SER A 243 -1.66 -0.83 14.17
N ASN A 244 -0.56 -0.42 14.80
CA ASN A 244 0.32 -1.33 15.55
C ASN A 244 -0.36 -1.98 16.76
N ARG A 245 -1.47 -1.43 17.26
CA ARG A 245 -2.26 -2.04 18.33
C ARG A 245 -3.04 -3.29 17.86
N VAL A 246 -3.27 -3.44 16.57
CA VAL A 246 -3.86 -4.65 15.98
C VAL A 246 -2.84 -5.78 16.06
N LYS A 247 -3.20 -6.87 16.74
CA LYS A 247 -2.32 -8.03 16.89
C LYS A 247 -2.04 -8.66 15.52
N ARG A 248 -0.76 -8.82 15.20
CA ARG A 248 -0.31 -9.52 13.97
C ARG A 248 0.09 -10.94 14.32
N ILE A 249 -0.44 -11.89 13.56
CA ILE A 249 -0.10 -13.32 13.66
C ILE A 249 0.46 -13.71 12.31
N TYR A 250 1.68 -14.21 12.32
CA TYR A 250 2.37 -14.65 11.11
C TYR A 250 2.24 -16.18 11.01
N TYR A 251 1.90 -16.65 9.82
CA TYR A 251 1.88 -18.06 9.49
C TYR A 251 3.01 -18.32 8.49
N GLN A 252 3.66 -19.44 8.65
CA GLN A 252 4.64 -19.97 7.71
C GLN A 252 4.14 -21.36 7.32
N ASP A 253 3.83 -21.52 6.01
CA ASP A 253 3.45 -22.80 5.42
C ASP A 253 4.70 -23.66 5.16
#